data_0edecf3094d56b5e8e6591f8c20c9875
#
_entry.id   0edecf3094d56b5e8e6591f8c20c9875
#
_cell.length_a   1.000
_cell.length_b   1.000
_cell.length_c   1.000
_cell.angle_alpha   90.00
_cell.angle_beta   90.00
_cell.angle_gamma   90.00
#
_symmetry.space_group_name_H-M   'P 1'
#
loop_
_entity.id
_entity.type
_entity.pdbx_description
1 polymer ?
#
loop_
_entity_poly.entity_id
_entity_poly.type
_entity_poly.pdbx_seq_one_letter_code
_entity_poly.pdbx_strand_id
1 'polypeptide(L)'
;MIIRRVRTATGSAPNRPTTMNPMQRVLSGIQPTADSYHLGNYLGALKQWIDLQDGYDAFYFIPDLHAITVDQDPEELRHRTLAGCAQLIALGIDPERSTLFVQSHVPEHAELTWVLQCL
;
A
#
# COMPACT_ATOMS: atom_id res chain seq x y z
N MET A 1 3.52 -8.62 -5.64
CA MET A 1 2.13 -8.62 -6.14
C MET A 1 1.62 -7.19 -6.04
N ILE A 2 1.25 -6.60 -7.18
CA ILE A 2 0.58 -5.29 -7.21
C ILE A 2 -0.88 -5.57 -7.52
N ILE A 3 -1.76 -5.26 -6.59
CA ILE A 3 -3.21 -5.35 -6.79
C ILE A 3 -3.66 -3.95 -7.21
N ARG A 4 -3.95 -3.78 -8.51
CA ARG A 4 -4.34 -2.50 -9.10
C ARG A 4 -5.65 -2.62 -9.85
N ARG A 5 -6.52 -1.64 -9.69
CA ARG A 5 -7.71 -1.46 -10.53
C ARG A 5 -7.32 -1.23 -12.00
N VAL A 6 -7.76 -2.10 -12.89
CA VAL A 6 -7.79 -1.82 -14.32
C VAL A 6 -9.05 -0.98 -14.58
N ARG A 7 -8.88 0.33 -14.82
CA ARG A 7 -10.00 1.15 -15.28
C ARG A 7 -10.35 0.75 -16.71
N THR A 8 -11.38 -0.04 -16.88
CA THR A 8 -12.01 -0.22 -18.19
C THR A 8 -12.82 1.04 -18.50
N ALA A 9 -12.36 1.79 -19.51
CA ALA A 9 -13.08 2.94 -20.02
C ALA A 9 -14.25 2.46 -20.91
N THR A 10 -15.40 2.18 -20.29
CA THR A 10 -16.66 1.97 -20.99
C THR A 10 -17.72 2.85 -20.34
N GLY A 11 -17.99 3.98 -20.94
CA GLY A 11 -19.06 4.89 -20.53
C GLY A 11 -18.82 6.31 -21.06
N SER A 12 -19.75 6.81 -21.88
CA SER A 12 -19.75 8.17 -22.41
C SER A 12 -19.64 9.20 -21.26
N ALA A 13 -18.61 10.05 -21.31
CA ALA A 13 -18.34 11.05 -20.31
C ALA A 13 -19.40 12.15 -20.30
N PRO A 14 -20.07 12.45 -19.17
CA PRO A 14 -20.73 13.73 -19.01
C PRO A 14 -19.66 14.83 -18.91
N ASN A 15 -19.96 15.98 -19.49
CA ASN A 15 -19.14 17.19 -19.57
C ASN A 15 -18.55 17.55 -18.20
N ARG A 16 -17.25 17.27 -17.97
CA ARG A 16 -16.54 17.62 -16.72
C ARG A 16 -16.01 19.05 -16.82
N PRO A 17 -16.20 19.89 -15.80
CA PRO A 17 -15.54 21.19 -15.74
C PRO A 17 -14.02 21.01 -15.71
N THR A 18 -13.31 21.84 -16.50
CA THR A 18 -11.90 21.72 -16.85
C THR A 18 -10.90 22.10 -15.72
N THR A 19 -11.32 22.17 -14.48
CA THR A 19 -10.46 22.44 -13.31
C THR A 19 -10.58 21.33 -12.30
N MET A 20 -10.05 20.15 -12.64
CA MET A 20 -9.87 19.10 -11.64
C MET A 20 -8.59 19.39 -10.88
N ASN A 21 -8.73 19.86 -9.64
CA ASN A 21 -7.65 19.77 -8.67
C ASN A 21 -7.29 18.26 -8.56
N PRO A 22 -6.05 17.84 -8.87
CA PRO A 22 -5.70 16.43 -8.81
C PRO A 22 -5.97 15.93 -7.38
N MET A 23 -6.60 14.77 -7.25
CA MET A 23 -6.79 14.14 -5.93
C MET A 23 -5.43 14.09 -5.22
N GLN A 24 -5.40 14.55 -3.98
CA GLN A 24 -4.18 14.48 -3.17
C GLN A 24 -3.79 13.01 -2.99
N ARG A 25 -2.50 12.74 -3.12
CA ARG A 25 -1.94 11.40 -2.97
C ARG A 25 -1.55 11.15 -1.52
N VAL A 26 -1.91 9.96 -1.03
CA VAL A 26 -1.49 9.45 0.28
C VAL A 26 -0.71 8.16 0.08
N LEU A 27 0.47 8.08 0.70
CA LEU A 27 1.30 6.87 0.73
C LEU A 27 1.59 6.50 2.17
N SER A 28 1.30 5.26 2.54
CA SER A 28 1.62 4.74 3.87
C SER A 28 1.86 3.23 3.85
N GLY A 29 2.63 2.72 4.80
CA GLY A 29 2.96 1.31 4.88
C GLY A 29 2.98 0.78 6.32
N ILE A 30 2.79 -0.53 6.46
CA ILE A 30 2.87 -1.23 7.74
C ILE A 30 3.71 -2.49 7.60
N GLN A 31 4.68 -2.66 8.51
CA GLN A 31 5.66 -3.74 8.43
C GLN A 31 5.04 -5.11 8.72
N PRO A 32 5.48 -6.18 8.03
CA PRO A 32 5.06 -7.55 8.26
C PRO A 32 5.92 -8.20 9.36
N THR A 33 5.99 -7.58 10.55
CA THR A 33 6.87 -8.01 11.65
C THR A 33 6.23 -9.01 12.61
N ALA A 34 4.95 -9.30 12.45
CA ALA A 34 4.20 -10.24 13.27
C ALA A 34 3.15 -10.97 12.44
N ASP A 35 2.62 -12.07 12.95
CA ASP A 35 1.60 -12.88 12.28
C ASP A 35 0.24 -12.17 12.19
N SER A 36 0.03 -11.12 12.98
CA SER A 36 -1.17 -10.31 12.95
C SER A 36 -0.92 -8.88 13.41
N TYR A 37 -1.74 -7.95 12.90
CA TYR A 37 -1.78 -6.59 13.39
C TYR A 37 -2.49 -6.52 14.76
N HIS A 38 -1.89 -5.82 15.71
CA HIS A 38 -2.51 -5.61 17.02
C HIS A 38 -3.45 -4.39 17.01
N LEU A 39 -4.26 -4.25 18.06
CA LEU A 39 -5.24 -3.19 18.20
C LEU A 39 -4.64 -1.78 18.03
N GLY A 40 -3.40 -1.55 18.47
CA GLY A 40 -2.69 -0.27 18.29
C GLY A 40 -2.44 0.06 16.82
N ASN A 41 -2.10 -0.94 15.98
CA ASN A 41 -1.97 -0.75 14.53
C ASN A 41 -3.32 -0.35 13.92
N TYR A 42 -4.40 -1.03 14.33
CA TYR A 42 -5.73 -0.77 13.83
C TYR A 42 -6.20 0.65 14.18
N LEU A 43 -6.15 1.02 15.45
CA LEU A 43 -6.62 2.35 15.90
C LEU A 43 -5.70 3.49 15.46
N GLY A 44 -4.39 3.26 15.41
CA GLY A 44 -3.39 4.28 15.10
C GLY A 44 -3.23 4.57 13.61
N ALA A 45 -3.51 3.60 12.73
CA ALA A 45 -3.28 3.74 11.31
C ALA A 45 -4.39 3.16 10.44
N LEU A 46 -4.72 1.87 10.58
CA LEU A 46 -5.54 1.15 9.60
C LEU A 46 -6.95 1.70 9.49
N LYS A 47 -7.56 2.10 10.59
CA LYS A 47 -8.87 2.74 10.60
C LYS A 47 -8.87 4.03 9.76
N GLN A 48 -7.84 4.86 9.90
CA GLN A 48 -7.70 6.09 9.11
C GLN A 48 -7.47 5.79 7.62
N TRP A 49 -6.72 4.73 7.31
CA TRP A 49 -6.49 4.31 5.92
C TRP A 49 -7.79 3.93 5.22
N ILE A 50 -8.69 3.25 5.92
CA ILE A 50 -10.00 2.87 5.38
C ILE A 50 -10.79 4.14 4.98
N ASP A 51 -10.82 5.14 5.87
CA ASP A 51 -11.54 6.39 5.63
C ASP A 51 -10.91 7.23 4.49
N LEU A 52 -9.58 7.21 4.36
CA LEU A 52 -8.86 7.98 3.35
C LEU A 52 -9.09 7.47 1.90
N GLN A 53 -9.52 6.22 1.72
CA GLN A 53 -9.75 5.66 0.38
C GLN A 53 -10.82 6.43 -0.42
N ASP A 54 -11.75 7.13 0.23
CA ASP A 54 -12.83 7.86 -0.43
C ASP A 54 -12.42 9.22 -0.98
N GLY A 55 -11.45 9.88 -0.33
CA GLY A 55 -11.08 11.26 -0.64
C GLY A 55 -9.71 11.43 -1.28
N TYR A 56 -8.90 10.38 -1.36
CA TYR A 56 -7.50 10.44 -1.77
C TYR A 56 -7.13 9.38 -2.82
N ASP A 57 -6.09 9.67 -3.60
CA ASP A 57 -5.39 8.68 -4.44
C ASP A 57 -4.45 7.88 -3.52
N ALA A 58 -5.00 6.85 -2.86
CA ALA A 58 -4.36 6.17 -1.75
C ALA A 58 -3.50 4.99 -2.20
N PHE A 59 -2.27 4.94 -1.67
CA PHE A 59 -1.29 3.88 -1.88
C PHE A 59 -0.89 3.31 -0.53
N TYR A 60 -1.14 2.03 -0.32
CA TYR A 60 -0.76 1.29 0.88
C TYR A 60 0.20 0.18 0.53
N PHE A 61 1.19 -0.07 1.37
CA PHE A 61 2.19 -1.08 1.05
C PHE A 61 2.70 -1.82 2.29
N ILE A 62 3.25 -3.00 2.03
CA ILE A 62 4.00 -3.80 3.00
C ILE A 62 5.49 -3.53 2.75
N PRO A 63 6.21 -2.85 3.66
CA PRO A 63 7.64 -2.56 3.53
C PRO A 63 8.49 -3.76 3.95
N ASP A 64 8.49 -4.82 3.14
CA ASP A 64 9.29 -6.01 3.35
C ASP A 64 10.80 -5.74 3.25
N LEU A 65 11.22 -4.76 2.44
CA LEU A 65 12.62 -4.31 2.40
C LEU A 65 13.06 -3.67 3.72
N HIS A 66 12.15 -3.05 4.46
CA HIS A 66 12.47 -2.54 5.78
C HIS A 66 12.54 -3.65 6.83
N ALA A 67 11.75 -4.70 6.67
CA ALA A 67 11.76 -5.85 7.58
C ALA A 67 13.12 -6.57 7.58
N ILE A 68 13.82 -6.65 6.45
CA ILE A 68 15.15 -7.31 6.34
C ILE A 68 16.31 -6.50 6.92
N THR A 69 16.06 -5.35 7.50
CA THR A 69 17.08 -4.59 8.26
C THR A 69 17.47 -5.28 9.58
N VAL A 70 16.68 -6.25 10.01
CA VAL A 70 16.97 -7.17 11.10
C VAL A 70 16.90 -8.61 10.57
N ASP A 71 17.50 -9.54 11.31
CA ASP A 71 17.53 -10.95 10.92
C ASP A 71 16.09 -11.51 10.83
N GLN A 72 15.77 -12.12 9.68
CA GLN A 72 14.46 -12.68 9.38
C GLN A 72 14.61 -14.02 8.69
N ASP A 73 13.82 -15.00 9.09
CA ASP A 73 13.66 -16.21 8.28
C ASP A 73 12.92 -15.86 6.98
N PRO A 74 13.47 -16.23 5.79
CA PRO A 74 12.87 -15.83 4.52
C PRO A 74 11.47 -16.40 4.28
N GLU A 75 11.19 -17.62 4.74
CA GLU A 75 9.89 -18.25 4.57
C GLU A 75 8.85 -17.61 5.49
N GLU A 76 9.25 -17.32 6.72
CA GLU A 76 8.42 -16.63 7.68
C GLU A 76 8.09 -15.20 7.22
N LEU A 77 9.07 -14.46 6.71
CA LEU A 77 8.85 -13.13 6.15
C LEU A 77 7.88 -13.17 4.95
N ARG A 78 8.05 -14.16 4.07
CA ARG A 78 7.12 -14.37 2.95
C ARG A 78 5.69 -14.64 3.44
N HIS A 79 5.54 -15.52 4.41
CA HIS A 79 4.24 -15.84 5.01
C HIS A 79 3.60 -14.60 5.63
N ARG A 80 4.34 -13.87 6.47
CA ARG A 80 3.87 -12.64 7.13
C ARG A 80 3.50 -11.55 6.15
N THR A 81 4.24 -11.39 5.05
CA THR A 81 3.93 -10.44 3.99
C THR A 81 2.58 -10.75 3.34
N LEU A 82 2.32 -12.02 3.01
CA LEU A 82 1.05 -12.44 2.44
C LEU A 82 -0.11 -12.33 3.44
N ALA A 83 0.12 -12.77 4.68
CA ALA A 83 -0.86 -12.66 5.75
C ALA A 83 -1.20 -11.19 6.04
N GLY A 84 -0.21 -10.31 6.06
CA GLY A 84 -0.41 -8.87 6.22
C GLY A 84 -1.27 -8.27 5.12
N CYS A 85 -1.01 -8.59 3.85
CA CYS A 85 -1.87 -8.17 2.74
C CYS A 85 -3.32 -8.65 2.91
N ALA A 86 -3.50 -9.92 3.26
CA ALA A 86 -4.83 -10.50 3.46
C ALA A 86 -5.57 -9.82 4.62
N GLN A 87 -4.87 -9.52 5.72
CA GLN A 87 -5.45 -8.81 6.86
C GLN A 87 -5.85 -7.37 6.50
N LEU A 88 -5.04 -6.64 5.72
CA LEU A 88 -5.40 -5.30 5.26
C LEU A 88 -6.70 -5.31 4.46
N ILE A 89 -6.85 -6.26 3.54
CA ILE A 89 -8.08 -6.42 2.76
C ILE A 89 -9.26 -6.80 3.66
N ALA A 90 -9.08 -7.73 4.59
CA ALA A 90 -10.11 -8.16 5.54
C ALA A 90 -10.57 -7.02 6.47
N LEU A 91 -9.67 -6.08 6.80
CA LEU A 91 -9.98 -4.91 7.62
C LEU A 91 -10.66 -3.78 6.85
N GLY A 92 -10.71 -3.84 5.52
CA GLY A 92 -11.45 -2.87 4.71
C GLY A 92 -10.61 -2.05 3.72
N ILE A 93 -9.33 -2.40 3.52
CA ILE A 93 -8.57 -1.86 2.39
C ILE A 93 -9.09 -2.49 1.11
N ASP A 94 -9.71 -1.69 0.27
CA ASP A 94 -10.32 -2.10 -0.99
C ASP A 94 -9.37 -1.88 -2.17
N PRO A 95 -8.87 -2.95 -2.83
CA PRO A 95 -7.98 -2.83 -3.98
C PRO A 95 -8.62 -2.17 -5.21
N GLU A 96 -9.95 -2.06 -5.26
CA GLU A 96 -10.66 -1.33 -6.32
C GLU A 96 -10.62 0.19 -6.10
N ARG A 97 -10.41 0.64 -4.87
CA ARG A 97 -10.41 2.05 -4.45
C ARG A 97 -9.01 2.60 -4.19
N SER A 98 -8.10 1.75 -3.72
CA SER A 98 -6.71 2.10 -3.40
C SER A 98 -5.72 1.16 -4.07
N THR A 99 -4.45 1.53 -4.13
CA THR A 99 -3.38 0.65 -4.59
C THR A 99 -2.74 -0.02 -3.40
N LEU A 100 -2.77 -1.37 -3.34
CA LEU A 100 -2.06 -2.16 -2.34
C LEU A 100 -0.91 -2.93 -3.01
N PHE A 101 0.31 -2.82 -2.46
CA PHE A 101 1.50 -3.48 -3.03
C PHE A 101 2.52 -3.90 -1.97
N VAL A 102 3.44 -4.78 -2.37
CA VAL A 102 4.61 -5.15 -1.59
C VAL A 102 5.79 -4.35 -2.11
N GLN A 103 6.58 -3.73 -1.23
CA GLN A 103 7.65 -2.79 -1.59
C GLN A 103 8.69 -3.40 -2.52
N SER A 104 9.15 -4.61 -2.25
CA SER A 104 10.16 -5.31 -3.08
C SER A 104 9.70 -5.61 -4.51
N HIS A 105 8.40 -5.52 -4.78
CA HIS A 105 7.85 -5.70 -6.13
C HIS A 105 7.86 -4.40 -6.96
N VAL A 106 8.42 -3.32 -6.43
CA VAL A 106 8.65 -2.05 -7.12
C VAL A 106 10.15 -1.78 -7.12
N PRO A 107 10.90 -2.23 -8.15
CA PRO A 107 12.37 -2.15 -8.19
C PRO A 107 12.91 -0.73 -8.02
N GLU A 108 12.15 0.26 -8.47
CA GLU A 108 12.49 1.67 -8.40
C GLU A 108 12.71 2.17 -6.96
N HIS A 109 12.08 1.53 -5.96
CA HIS A 109 12.31 1.85 -4.56
C HIS A 109 13.76 1.54 -4.12
N ALA A 110 14.29 0.39 -4.55
CA ALA A 110 15.67 0.00 -4.26
C ALA A 110 16.66 0.85 -5.07
N GLU A 111 16.38 1.10 -6.35
CA GLU A 111 17.21 1.92 -7.23
C GLU A 111 17.32 3.36 -6.72
N LEU A 112 16.20 3.99 -6.36
CA LEU A 112 16.19 5.34 -5.79
C LEU A 112 16.92 5.39 -4.45
N THR A 113 16.74 4.38 -3.61
CA THR A 113 17.44 4.28 -2.32
C THR A 113 18.95 4.29 -2.53
N TRP A 114 19.45 3.52 -3.50
CA TRP A 114 20.88 3.50 -3.84
C TRP A 114 21.38 4.88 -4.26
N VAL A 115 20.66 5.56 -5.14
CA VAL A 115 21.02 6.93 -5.58
C VAL A 115 21.10 7.88 -4.39
N LEU A 116 20.10 7.85 -3.48
CA LEU A 116 20.06 8.71 -2.31
C LEU A 116 21.17 8.41 -1.30
N GLN A 117 21.65 7.17 -1.22
CA GLN A 117 22.77 6.80 -0.36
C GLN A 117 24.12 7.24 -0.92
N CYS A 118 24.19 7.59 -2.20
CA CYS A 118 25.41 8.10 -2.85
C CYS A 118 25.55 9.64 -2.76
N LEU A 119 24.58 10.34 -2.21
CA LEU A 119 24.59 11.80 -2.05
C LEU A 119 25.09 12.19 -0.65
#